data_7ed0acf40a2c3c3adc30660ba7978697
#
_entry.id   7ed0acf40a2c3c3adc30660ba7978697
#
_cell.length_a   1.000
_cell.length_b   1.000
_cell.length_c   1.000
_cell.angle_alpha   90.00
_cell.angle_beta   90.00
_cell.angle_gamma   90.00
#
_symmetry.space_group_name_H-M   'P 1'
#
loop_
_entity.id
_entity.type
_entity.pdbx_description
1 polymer ?
#
loop_
_entity_poly.entity_id
_entity_poly.type
_entity_poly.pdbx_seq_one_letter_code
_entity_poly.pdbx_strand_id
1 'polypeptide(L)'
;TGEVYLCVISCYTKYESKTYRLFMRRNLVGIIVLILLSVRVVNAQTVADSIAIVTAPWEVVTVENGIVHKRASIPFLYQGTQSINILEINPKTGKKIGIAFTGQLEKISRIARKHQAIGAINGSYFDMTKGNSVCFLKVGSQVVDTTSLDELKLRVTGAVYEKKGKVKLIPWDRQIEKNYKKNKGSV
;
A
#
# COMPACT_ATOMS: atom_id res chain seq x y z
N THR A 1 -1.35 19.01 -19.94
CA THR A 1 -1.94 17.69 -19.57
C THR A 1 -1.24 17.20 -18.32
N GLY A 2 -1.85 17.47 -17.16
CA GLY A 2 -1.26 17.04 -15.89
C GLY A 2 -1.49 15.54 -15.65
N GLU A 3 -0.43 14.81 -15.36
CA GLU A 3 -0.48 13.40 -14.99
C GLU A 3 -0.17 13.25 -13.50
N VAL A 4 -0.84 12.31 -12.83
CA VAL A 4 -0.52 11.88 -11.48
C VAL A 4 0.08 10.50 -11.57
N TYR A 5 1.28 10.32 -11.05
CA TYR A 5 1.99 9.05 -11.08
C TYR A 5 1.95 8.36 -9.72
N LEU A 6 1.58 7.08 -9.75
CA LEU A 6 1.79 6.18 -8.63
C LEU A 6 3.25 5.72 -8.68
N CYS A 7 4.09 6.28 -7.81
CA CYS A 7 5.48 5.89 -7.73
C CYS A 7 5.63 4.66 -6.85
N VAL A 8 6.25 3.61 -7.39
CA VAL A 8 6.48 2.36 -6.67
C VAL A 8 7.73 2.46 -5.81
N ILE A 9 7.59 2.98 -4.57
CA ILE A 9 8.60 2.90 -3.51
C ILE A 9 7.87 2.70 -2.19
N SER A 10 8.28 1.69 -1.42
CA SER A 10 7.63 1.28 -0.17
C SER A 10 8.28 1.86 1.08
N CYS A 11 7.48 1.99 2.12
CA CYS A 11 7.94 2.24 3.48
C CYS A 11 7.98 0.90 4.26
N TYR A 12 9.11 0.56 4.89
CA TYR A 12 9.31 -0.65 5.67
C TYR A 12 9.15 -0.35 7.16
N THR A 13 8.32 -1.11 7.86
CA THR A 13 8.36 -1.21 9.32
C THR A 13 9.05 -2.52 9.70
N LYS A 14 10.18 -2.40 10.42
CA LYS A 14 10.97 -3.54 10.91
C LYS A 14 10.18 -4.26 12.02
N TYR A 15 9.76 -5.49 11.75
CA TYR A 15 9.20 -6.38 12.77
C TYR A 15 10.30 -7.30 13.29
N GLU A 16 10.68 -7.15 14.56
CA GLU A 16 11.59 -8.08 15.25
C GLU A 16 10.78 -9.20 15.91
N SER A 17 10.97 -10.42 15.43
CA SER A 17 10.45 -11.62 16.09
C SER A 17 11.42 -12.10 17.15
N LYS A 18 11.05 -11.98 18.43
CA LYS A 18 11.74 -12.67 19.53
C LYS A 18 11.24 -14.11 19.67
N THR A 19 12.14 -15.05 19.47
CA THR A 19 11.91 -16.48 19.64
C THR A 19 11.88 -16.81 21.14
N TYR A 20 10.72 -17.22 21.65
CA TYR A 20 10.61 -17.76 23.01
C TYR A 20 10.67 -19.27 22.94
N ARG A 21 11.70 -19.86 23.59
CA ARG A 21 11.76 -21.29 23.84
C ARG A 21 10.83 -21.65 24.97
N LEU A 22 9.89 -22.55 24.69
CA LEU A 22 8.93 -23.12 25.62
C LEU A 22 9.62 -23.99 26.65
N PHE A 23 9.37 -23.70 27.93
CA PHE A 23 9.60 -24.61 29.02
C PHE A 23 8.26 -25.32 29.34
N MET A 24 8.12 -26.56 28.91
CA MET A 24 6.90 -27.36 29.14
C MET A 24 7.09 -28.27 30.34
N ARG A 25 6.27 -28.12 31.42
CA ARG A 25 5.62 -29.21 32.17
C ARG A 25 4.79 -28.68 33.33
N ARG A 26 3.55 -29.25 33.45
CA ARG A 26 2.58 -29.16 34.58
C ARG A 26 1.79 -27.87 34.63
N ASN A 27 0.71 -27.85 33.89
CA ASN A 27 -0.62 -27.31 34.21
C ASN A 27 -1.47 -27.15 32.94
N LEU A 28 -1.83 -28.29 32.34
CA LEU A 28 -2.61 -28.29 31.06
C LEU A 28 -3.97 -27.57 31.24
N VAL A 29 -4.60 -27.66 32.40
CA VAL A 29 -5.90 -27.00 32.67
C VAL A 29 -5.74 -25.48 32.80
N GLY A 30 -4.68 -24.99 33.44
CA GLY A 30 -4.39 -23.56 33.56
C GLY A 30 -4.08 -22.91 32.20
N ILE A 31 -3.41 -23.65 31.31
CA ILE A 31 -3.09 -23.17 29.97
C ILE A 31 -4.35 -23.05 29.10
N ILE A 32 -5.27 -24.00 29.18
CA ILE A 32 -6.56 -23.98 28.48
C ILE A 32 -7.42 -22.79 28.93
N VAL A 33 -7.50 -22.53 30.22
CA VAL A 33 -8.23 -21.36 30.76
C VAL A 33 -7.57 -20.05 30.34
N LEU A 34 -6.23 -19.98 30.32
CA LEU A 34 -5.51 -18.81 29.85
C LEU A 34 -5.72 -18.56 28.35
N ILE A 35 -5.76 -19.61 27.54
CA ILE A 35 -6.04 -19.53 26.08
C ILE A 35 -7.50 -19.09 25.85
N LEU A 36 -8.46 -19.58 26.62
CA LEU A 36 -9.87 -19.16 26.51
C LEU A 36 -10.09 -17.70 26.95
N LEU A 37 -9.30 -17.19 27.89
CA LEU A 37 -9.32 -15.78 28.30
C LEU A 37 -8.56 -14.86 27.35
N SER A 38 -7.70 -15.38 26.49
CA SER A 38 -6.89 -14.60 25.55
C SER A 38 -7.53 -14.47 24.15
N VAL A 39 -8.70 -15.04 23.90
CA VAL A 39 -9.46 -14.78 22.67
C VAL A 39 -10.04 -13.36 22.75
N ARG A 40 -9.16 -12.37 22.77
CA ARG A 40 -9.55 -11.02 22.37
C ARG A 40 -9.75 -11.07 20.87
N VAL A 41 -10.98 -10.89 20.43
CA VAL A 41 -11.28 -10.61 19.02
C VAL A 41 -10.54 -9.31 18.72
N VAL A 42 -9.40 -9.43 18.07
CA VAL A 42 -8.66 -8.27 17.56
C VAL A 42 -9.45 -7.79 16.35
N ASN A 43 -10.44 -6.94 16.58
CA ASN A 43 -11.05 -6.17 15.53
C ASN A 43 -9.98 -5.21 15.02
N ALA A 44 -9.48 -5.43 13.80
CA ALA A 44 -8.48 -4.56 13.18
C ALA A 44 -9.00 -3.12 12.99
N GLN A 45 -10.32 -2.95 12.98
CA GLN A 45 -10.99 -1.66 12.89
C GLN A 45 -12.19 -1.64 13.84
N THR A 46 -12.25 -0.63 14.71
CA THR A 46 -13.38 -0.42 15.62
C THR A 46 -14.36 0.61 15.05
N VAL A 47 -15.57 0.66 15.59
CA VAL A 47 -16.54 1.73 15.27
C VAL A 47 -15.96 3.10 15.64
N ALA A 48 -15.22 3.18 16.75
CA ALA A 48 -14.54 4.40 17.18
C ALA A 48 -13.50 4.87 16.15
N ASP A 49 -12.72 3.97 15.56
CA ASP A 49 -11.76 4.31 14.48
C ASP A 49 -12.46 4.88 13.25
N SER A 50 -13.58 4.26 12.86
CA SER A 50 -14.38 4.75 11.73
C SER A 50 -14.94 6.17 11.99
N ILE A 51 -15.46 6.41 13.18
CA ILE A 51 -15.96 7.74 13.60
C ILE A 51 -14.79 8.73 13.60
N ALA A 52 -13.63 8.37 14.16
CA ALA A 52 -12.47 9.24 14.21
C ALA A 52 -12.01 9.71 12.82
N ILE A 53 -12.05 8.81 11.83
CA ILE A 53 -11.70 9.16 10.44
C ILE A 53 -12.75 10.12 9.83
N VAL A 54 -14.05 9.83 10.00
CA VAL A 54 -15.13 10.62 9.38
C VAL A 54 -15.23 12.01 10.01
N THR A 55 -15.00 12.12 11.31
CA THR A 55 -15.10 13.39 12.05
C THR A 55 -13.77 14.15 12.15
N ALA A 56 -12.70 13.62 11.59
CA ALA A 56 -11.39 14.26 11.64
C ALA A 56 -11.41 15.68 11.03
N PRO A 57 -10.67 16.63 11.58
CA PRO A 57 -10.54 17.97 11.02
C PRO A 57 -9.64 17.93 9.79
N TRP A 58 -10.21 17.54 8.65
CA TRP A 58 -9.47 17.47 7.40
C TRP A 58 -9.09 18.86 6.90
N GLU A 59 -7.81 19.10 6.74
CA GLU A 59 -7.33 20.22 5.93
C GLU A 59 -7.45 19.85 4.44
N VAL A 60 -8.13 20.69 3.67
CA VAL A 60 -8.44 20.44 2.26
C VAL A 60 -7.84 21.54 1.40
N VAL A 61 -6.97 21.16 0.47
CA VAL A 61 -6.30 22.09 -0.45
C VAL A 61 -6.55 21.67 -1.89
N THR A 62 -7.11 22.56 -2.70
CA THR A 62 -7.17 22.34 -4.14
C THR A 62 -5.80 22.58 -4.75
N VAL A 63 -5.17 21.52 -5.24
CA VAL A 63 -3.84 21.58 -5.86
C VAL A 63 -3.96 22.10 -7.27
N GLU A 64 -4.92 21.59 -8.03
CA GLU A 64 -5.25 21.97 -9.40
C GLU A 64 -6.70 21.58 -9.71
N ASN A 65 -7.26 22.07 -10.81
CA ASN A 65 -8.60 21.66 -11.23
C ASN A 65 -8.71 20.12 -11.34
N GLY A 66 -9.60 19.56 -10.54
CA GLY A 66 -9.83 18.13 -10.43
C GLY A 66 -8.85 17.36 -9.54
N ILE A 67 -7.96 18.04 -8.82
CA ILE A 67 -7.04 17.43 -7.85
C ILE A 67 -7.12 18.15 -6.52
N VAL A 68 -7.49 17.40 -5.48
CA VAL A 68 -7.61 17.90 -4.10
C VAL A 68 -6.71 17.06 -3.20
N HIS A 69 -5.92 17.73 -2.39
CA HIS A 69 -5.15 17.12 -1.31
C HIS A 69 -5.89 17.32 0.01
N LYS A 70 -6.12 16.23 0.72
CA LYS A 70 -6.70 16.21 2.06
C LYS A 70 -5.67 15.64 3.03
N ARG A 71 -5.50 16.27 4.18
CA ARG A 71 -4.65 15.76 5.23
C ARG A 71 -5.29 15.89 6.60
N ALA A 72 -5.04 14.92 7.47
CA ALA A 72 -5.43 14.97 8.86
C ALA A 72 -4.42 14.26 9.74
N SER A 73 -4.26 14.74 10.98
CA SER A 73 -3.57 14.02 12.05
C SER A 73 -4.62 13.56 13.05
N ILE A 74 -4.82 12.25 13.18
CA ILE A 74 -5.88 11.67 13.98
C ILE A 74 -5.23 10.96 15.17
N PRO A 75 -5.37 11.50 16.39
CA PRO A 75 -4.85 10.86 17.60
C PRO A 75 -5.67 9.61 17.91
N PHE A 76 -4.99 8.63 18.49
CA PHE A 76 -5.57 7.35 18.94
C PHE A 76 -6.22 6.48 17.86
N LEU A 77 -6.09 6.81 16.59
CA LEU A 77 -6.53 5.93 15.50
C LEU A 77 -5.64 4.69 15.46
N TYR A 78 -6.26 3.49 15.53
CA TYR A 78 -5.55 2.21 15.64
C TYR A 78 -4.51 2.20 16.78
N GLN A 79 -4.88 2.77 17.93
CA GLN A 79 -4.05 2.86 19.15
C GLN A 79 -2.80 3.77 19.01
N GLY A 80 -2.79 4.66 18.02
CA GLY A 80 -1.70 5.60 17.81
C GLY A 80 -2.12 6.84 17.03
N THR A 81 -1.26 7.84 16.98
CA THR A 81 -1.50 9.01 16.13
C THR A 81 -1.19 8.65 14.68
N GLN A 82 -2.19 8.77 13.81
CA GLN A 82 -2.05 8.54 12.37
C GLN A 82 -2.04 9.86 11.60
N SER A 83 -1.04 10.05 10.75
CA SER A 83 -1.02 11.14 9.78
C SER A 83 -1.48 10.61 8.42
N ILE A 84 -2.65 11.06 7.98
CA ILE A 84 -3.28 10.59 6.76
C ILE A 84 -3.22 11.69 5.71
N ASN A 85 -2.77 11.31 4.51
CA ASN A 85 -2.78 12.16 3.33
C ASN A 85 -3.58 11.46 2.21
N ILE A 86 -4.53 12.16 1.62
CA ILE A 86 -5.36 11.68 0.53
C ILE A 86 -5.18 12.60 -0.66
N LEU A 87 -4.88 12.03 -1.82
CA LEU A 87 -4.95 12.74 -3.09
C LEU A 87 -6.19 12.28 -3.84
N GLU A 88 -7.18 13.15 -3.90
CA GLU A 88 -8.44 12.89 -4.62
C GLU A 88 -8.35 13.43 -6.03
N ILE A 89 -8.64 12.58 -7.01
CA ILE A 89 -8.51 12.91 -8.43
C ILE A 89 -9.86 12.71 -9.12
N ASN A 90 -10.36 13.77 -9.74
CA ASN A 90 -11.58 13.69 -10.56
C ASN A 90 -11.20 13.27 -12.00
N PRO A 91 -11.55 12.06 -12.43
CA PRO A 91 -11.18 11.57 -13.76
C PRO A 91 -11.88 12.31 -14.90
N LYS A 92 -12.97 13.03 -14.61
CA LYS A 92 -13.71 13.82 -15.62
C LYS A 92 -12.97 15.07 -16.07
N THR A 93 -11.93 15.49 -15.34
CA THR A 93 -11.11 16.67 -15.69
C THR A 93 -9.96 16.37 -16.65
N GLY A 94 -9.93 15.16 -17.23
CA GLY A 94 -8.88 14.73 -18.17
C GLY A 94 -7.56 14.36 -17.50
N LYS A 95 -7.51 14.35 -16.16
CA LYS A 95 -6.33 13.91 -15.41
C LYS A 95 -6.11 12.41 -15.58
N LYS A 96 -4.84 12.02 -15.71
CA LYS A 96 -4.45 10.62 -15.87
C LYS A 96 -3.64 10.15 -14.67
N ILE A 97 -3.79 8.88 -14.34
CA ILE A 97 -2.96 8.20 -13.35
C ILE A 97 -2.07 7.24 -14.11
N GLY A 98 -0.78 7.22 -13.79
CA GLY A 98 0.21 6.32 -14.37
C GLY A 98 1.06 5.65 -13.33
N ILE A 99 1.77 4.60 -13.73
CA ILE A 99 2.76 3.90 -12.90
C ILE A 99 4.14 4.26 -13.43
N ALA A 100 5.00 4.79 -12.56
CA ALA A 100 6.37 5.12 -12.87
C ALA A 100 7.33 4.20 -12.11
N PHE A 101 8.44 3.86 -12.74
CA PHE A 101 9.48 3.02 -12.18
C PHE A 101 10.87 3.61 -12.48
N THR A 102 11.76 3.50 -11.50
CA THR A 102 13.19 3.79 -11.67
C THR A 102 13.97 2.54 -11.28
N GLY A 103 14.98 2.16 -12.06
CA GLY A 103 15.78 0.96 -11.81
C GLY A 103 16.64 1.00 -10.54
N GLN A 104 16.50 2.01 -9.70
CA GLN A 104 17.25 2.23 -8.47
C GLN A 104 16.41 2.99 -7.45
N LEU A 105 16.82 2.97 -6.18
CA LEU A 105 16.19 3.76 -5.13
C LEU A 105 16.30 5.25 -5.42
N GLU A 106 15.18 5.91 -5.49
CA GLU A 106 15.10 7.34 -5.74
C GLU A 106 13.96 7.97 -4.93
N LYS A 107 14.13 9.22 -4.51
CA LYS A 107 13.07 9.96 -3.81
C LYS A 107 11.87 10.15 -4.73
N ILE A 108 10.67 9.87 -4.23
CA ILE A 108 9.39 10.04 -4.95
C ILE A 108 9.29 11.43 -5.61
N SER A 109 9.71 12.49 -4.87
CA SER A 109 9.69 13.86 -5.38
C SER A 109 10.58 14.07 -6.61
N ARG A 110 11.65 13.28 -6.77
CA ARG A 110 12.51 13.35 -7.96
C ARG A 110 11.87 12.60 -9.13
N ILE A 111 11.28 11.44 -8.87
CA ILE A 111 10.54 10.67 -9.88
C ILE A 111 9.36 11.51 -10.39
N ALA A 112 8.58 12.11 -9.48
CA ALA A 112 7.47 13.00 -9.82
C ALA A 112 7.91 14.14 -10.76
N ARG A 113 9.03 14.80 -10.44
CA ARG A 113 9.57 15.88 -11.29
C ARG A 113 10.00 15.39 -12.68
N LYS A 114 10.66 14.22 -12.76
CA LYS A 114 11.06 13.63 -14.06
C LYS A 114 9.87 13.38 -14.98
N HIS A 115 8.75 12.98 -14.38
CA HIS A 115 7.51 12.72 -15.12
C HIS A 115 6.56 13.91 -15.19
N GLN A 116 6.97 15.08 -14.69
CA GLN A 116 6.13 16.29 -14.63
C GLN A 116 4.78 16.02 -13.94
N ALA A 117 4.81 15.15 -12.92
CA ALA A 117 3.63 14.74 -12.21
C ALA A 117 3.18 15.82 -11.22
N ILE A 118 1.87 16.06 -11.13
CA ILE A 118 1.25 16.97 -10.15
C ILE A 118 1.34 16.38 -8.75
N GLY A 119 1.23 15.06 -8.63
CA GLY A 119 1.33 14.33 -7.37
C GLY A 119 1.85 12.92 -7.59
N ALA A 120 2.44 12.34 -6.57
CA ALA A 120 2.94 10.97 -6.58
C ALA A 120 2.92 10.35 -5.18
N ILE A 121 2.65 9.06 -5.13
CA ILE A 121 2.73 8.25 -3.93
C ILE A 121 3.56 6.99 -4.22
N ASN A 122 4.12 6.38 -3.19
CA ASN A 122 4.74 5.06 -3.34
C ASN A 122 3.68 3.98 -3.54
N GLY A 123 3.97 3.02 -4.39
CA GLY A 123 3.01 2.01 -4.83
C GLY A 123 3.24 0.60 -4.31
N SER A 124 4.47 0.24 -3.91
CA SER A 124 4.78 -1.15 -3.55
C SER A 124 5.92 -1.27 -2.55
N TYR A 125 6.16 -2.49 -2.06
CA TYR A 125 7.32 -2.85 -1.27
C TYR A 125 8.56 -3.03 -2.17
N PHE A 126 9.74 -2.75 -1.61
CA PHE A 126 11.01 -2.87 -2.33
C PHE A 126 12.10 -3.48 -1.46
N ASP A 127 13.10 -4.06 -2.10
CA ASP A 127 14.30 -4.56 -1.46
C ASP A 127 15.24 -3.38 -1.16
N MET A 128 15.54 -3.17 0.12
CA MET A 128 16.41 -2.07 0.57
C MET A 128 17.84 -2.18 0.05
N THR A 129 18.31 -3.39 -0.25
CA THR A 129 19.66 -3.64 -0.72
C THR A 129 19.77 -3.51 -2.24
N LYS A 130 18.79 -4.08 -2.95
CA LYS A 130 18.78 -4.10 -4.42
C LYS A 130 18.05 -2.91 -5.04
N GLY A 131 17.14 -2.31 -4.29
CA GLY A 131 16.35 -1.17 -4.76
C GLY A 131 15.24 -1.51 -5.75
N ASN A 132 15.00 -2.80 -6.01
CA ASN A 132 13.95 -3.26 -6.90
C ASN A 132 12.64 -3.57 -6.15
N SER A 133 11.53 -3.63 -6.87
CA SER A 133 10.26 -4.08 -6.29
C SER A 133 10.34 -5.56 -5.89
N VAL A 134 9.77 -5.91 -4.75
CA VAL A 134 9.62 -7.31 -4.31
C VAL A 134 8.24 -7.88 -4.66
N CYS A 135 7.34 -7.02 -5.15
CA CYS A 135 6.04 -7.39 -5.68
C CYS A 135 6.04 -7.33 -7.20
N PHE A 136 5.03 -7.94 -7.82
CA PHE A 136 4.86 -7.85 -9.26
C PHE A 136 4.74 -6.40 -9.68
N LEU A 137 5.56 -6.01 -10.63
CA LEU A 137 5.55 -4.68 -11.23
C LEU A 137 5.65 -4.81 -12.76
N LYS A 138 4.71 -4.20 -13.44
CA LYS A 138 4.67 -4.13 -14.89
C LYS A 138 4.39 -2.70 -15.32
N VAL A 139 5.20 -2.17 -16.21
CA VAL A 139 5.03 -0.83 -16.78
C VAL A 139 4.84 -0.96 -18.29
N GLY A 140 3.67 -0.58 -18.77
CA GLY A 140 3.28 -0.81 -20.16
C GLY A 140 3.24 -2.31 -20.51
N SER A 141 4.08 -2.72 -21.46
CA SER A 141 4.23 -4.13 -21.85
C SER A 141 5.38 -4.86 -21.13
N GLN A 142 6.25 -4.13 -20.43
CA GLN A 142 7.45 -4.67 -19.81
C GLN A 142 7.16 -5.12 -18.38
N VAL A 143 7.40 -6.40 -18.07
CA VAL A 143 7.46 -6.89 -16.70
C VAL A 143 8.81 -6.49 -16.12
N VAL A 144 8.77 -5.66 -15.08
CA VAL A 144 9.96 -5.15 -14.38
C VAL A 144 10.38 -6.13 -13.31
N ASP A 145 9.45 -6.50 -12.42
CA ASP A 145 9.68 -7.41 -11.32
C ASP A 145 8.52 -8.40 -11.17
N THR A 146 8.80 -9.52 -10.53
CA THR A 146 7.79 -10.52 -10.14
C THR A 146 7.81 -10.67 -8.62
N THR A 147 6.69 -11.12 -8.05
CA THR A 147 6.64 -11.35 -6.60
C THR A 147 7.69 -12.38 -6.19
N SER A 148 8.73 -11.93 -5.52
CA SER A 148 9.95 -12.70 -5.26
C SER A 148 9.94 -13.46 -3.94
N LEU A 149 9.28 -12.89 -2.89
CA LEU A 149 9.24 -13.50 -1.58
C LEU A 149 7.99 -14.36 -1.42
N ASP A 150 8.17 -15.60 -0.95
CA ASP A 150 7.05 -16.54 -0.75
C ASP A 150 6.03 -16.01 0.26
N GLU A 151 6.47 -15.29 1.30
CA GLU A 151 5.59 -14.63 2.25
C GLU A 151 4.68 -13.58 1.60
N LEU A 152 5.20 -12.81 0.65
CA LEU A 152 4.43 -11.82 -0.09
C LEU A 152 3.44 -12.46 -1.05
N LYS A 153 3.78 -13.61 -1.62
CA LYS A 153 2.86 -14.39 -2.49
C LYS A 153 1.58 -14.82 -1.79
N LEU A 154 1.63 -14.93 -0.46
CA LEU A 154 0.47 -15.27 0.38
C LEU A 154 -0.26 -14.02 0.91
N ARG A 155 0.43 -12.89 1.02
CA ARG A 155 -0.10 -11.64 1.60
C ARG A 155 -0.62 -10.66 0.58
N VAL A 156 -0.08 -10.69 -0.64
CA VAL A 156 -0.51 -9.79 -1.72
C VAL A 156 -1.81 -10.31 -2.31
N THR A 157 -2.92 -9.70 -1.92
CA THR A 157 -4.28 -10.09 -2.32
C THR A 157 -4.93 -9.10 -3.28
N GLY A 158 -4.27 -7.97 -3.55
CA GLY A 158 -4.75 -6.93 -4.44
C GLY A 158 -3.64 -6.27 -5.22
N ALA A 159 -3.98 -5.73 -6.38
CA ALA A 159 -3.08 -4.92 -7.19
C ALA A 159 -3.80 -3.71 -7.80
N VAL A 160 -3.02 -2.68 -8.08
CA VAL A 160 -3.47 -1.52 -8.85
C VAL A 160 -3.16 -1.79 -10.32
N TYR A 161 -4.18 -1.81 -11.15
CA TYR A 161 -4.07 -1.98 -12.60
C TYR A 161 -4.41 -0.67 -13.30
N GLU A 162 -3.49 -0.19 -14.12
CA GLU A 162 -3.67 1.00 -14.95
C GLU A 162 -3.70 0.63 -16.43
N LYS A 163 -4.65 1.19 -17.16
CA LYS A 163 -4.71 1.10 -18.62
C LYS A 163 -5.34 2.35 -19.21
N LYS A 164 -4.61 3.05 -20.08
CA LYS A 164 -5.06 4.28 -20.75
C LYS A 164 -5.51 5.38 -19.76
N GLY A 165 -4.79 5.54 -18.65
CA GLY A 165 -5.09 6.52 -17.61
C GLY A 165 -6.25 6.15 -16.67
N LYS A 166 -6.87 4.98 -16.86
CA LYS A 166 -7.92 4.46 -15.97
C LYS A 166 -7.32 3.44 -15.00
N VAL A 167 -7.65 3.58 -13.73
CA VAL A 167 -7.16 2.73 -12.65
C VAL A 167 -8.27 1.83 -12.12
N LYS A 168 -7.92 0.60 -11.81
CA LYS A 168 -8.78 -0.37 -11.13
C LYS A 168 -7.99 -1.06 -10.02
N LEU A 169 -8.66 -1.36 -8.93
CA LEU A 169 -8.19 -2.34 -7.95
C LEU A 169 -8.68 -3.71 -8.41
N ILE A 170 -7.76 -4.66 -8.47
CA ILE A 170 -8.05 -6.03 -8.90
C ILE A 170 -7.59 -7.01 -7.82
N PRO A 171 -8.31 -8.12 -7.61
CA PRO A 171 -7.80 -9.20 -6.78
C PRO A 171 -6.50 -9.72 -7.38
N TRP A 172 -5.60 -10.21 -6.52
CA TRP A 172 -4.28 -10.66 -6.95
C TRP A 172 -3.92 -12.00 -6.35
N ASP A 173 -3.46 -12.91 -7.20
CA ASP A 173 -2.88 -14.19 -6.84
C ASP A 173 -1.85 -14.64 -7.90
N ARG A 174 -1.23 -15.79 -7.67
CA ARG A 174 -0.22 -16.34 -8.60
C ARG A 174 -0.77 -16.63 -10.00
N GLN A 175 -2.04 -17.03 -10.12
CA GLN A 175 -2.64 -17.33 -11.41
C GLN A 175 -2.94 -16.05 -12.18
N ILE A 176 -3.45 -15.05 -11.48
CA ILE A 176 -3.72 -13.73 -12.04
C ILE A 176 -2.40 -13.07 -12.48
N GLU A 177 -1.32 -13.16 -11.67
CA GLU A 177 0.01 -12.68 -12.05
C GLU A 177 0.50 -13.28 -13.37
N LYS A 178 0.36 -14.59 -13.57
CA LYS A 178 0.73 -15.26 -14.84
C LYS A 178 -0.05 -14.70 -16.03
N ASN A 179 -1.33 -14.42 -15.85
CA ASN A 179 -2.18 -13.87 -16.90
C ASN A 179 -1.78 -12.44 -17.26
N TYR A 180 -1.50 -11.63 -16.24
CA TYR A 180 -1.12 -10.23 -16.44
C TYR A 180 0.28 -10.03 -17.05
N LYS A 181 1.18 -11.00 -16.94
CA LYS A 181 2.45 -10.98 -17.69
C LYS A 181 2.26 -10.80 -19.20
N LYS A 182 1.17 -11.31 -19.74
CA LYS A 182 0.85 -11.28 -21.19
C LYS A 182 -0.06 -10.12 -21.61
N ASN A 183 -0.72 -9.44 -20.65
CA ASN A 183 -1.68 -8.37 -20.95
C ASN A 183 -0.99 -7.04 -21.27
N LYS A 184 -1.65 -6.19 -22.05
CA LYS A 184 -1.25 -4.77 -22.22
C LYS A 184 -1.80 -3.93 -21.08
N GLY A 185 -0.95 -3.19 -20.37
CA GLY A 185 -1.28 -2.34 -19.24
C GLY A 185 -0.21 -2.41 -18.16
N SER A 186 -0.25 -1.48 -17.21
CA SER A 186 0.68 -1.41 -16.08
C SER A 186 0.03 -1.95 -14.80
N VAL A 187 0.81 -2.63 -13.98
CA VAL A 187 0.38 -3.24 -12.71
C VAL A 187 1.44 -2.99 -11.66
#